data_2563449ee8f4d958e0b55fa16112fa2e
#
_entry.id   2563449ee8f4d958e0b55fa16112fa2e
#
_cell.length_a   1.000
_cell.length_b   1.000
_cell.length_c   1.000
_cell.angle_alpha   90.00
_cell.angle_beta   90.00
_cell.angle_gamma   90.00
#
_symmetry.space_group_name_H-M   'P 1'
#
loop_
_entity.id
_entity.type
_entity.pdbx_description
1 polymer ?
#
loop_
_entity_poly.entity_id
_entity_poly.type
_entity_poly.pdbx_seq_one_letter_code
_entity_poly.pdbx_strand_id
1 'polypeptide(L)'
;MTKEEIINAVGPCSIMCYTCFGYINGGIRKHAACLYELYKGWYEGHVNVYKHDLTKEHIEKLNRINIFNEMLQGLYSGDGCEGCQKNNGERGGCIESCGIPKCSKEHGVNFCADCAEFPCKKDCVPERIKQQWHDGNNFIKEHGIEKWFEKNKTIAHYIDQYNAANE
;
A
#
# COMPACT_ATOMS: atom_id res chain seq x y z
N MET A 1 -0.06 -15.57 0.05
CA MET A 1 1.09 -14.87 -0.57
C MET A 1 2.34 -15.70 -0.35
N THR A 2 3.20 -15.77 -1.36
CA THR A 2 4.53 -16.40 -1.23
C THR A 2 5.44 -15.50 -0.38
N LYS A 3 6.57 -16.07 0.10
CA LYS A 3 7.56 -15.27 0.84
C LYS A 3 8.13 -14.13 0.02
N GLU A 4 8.35 -14.32 -1.26
CA GLU A 4 8.82 -13.28 -2.18
C GLU A 4 7.81 -12.15 -2.36
N GLU A 5 6.51 -12.49 -2.49
CA GLU A 5 5.43 -11.49 -2.54
C GLU A 5 5.35 -10.67 -1.25
N ILE A 6 5.57 -11.31 -0.09
CA ILE A 6 5.61 -10.63 1.22
C ILE A 6 6.81 -9.67 1.29
N ILE A 7 8.00 -10.12 0.88
CA ILE A 7 9.19 -9.26 0.83
C ILE A 7 8.93 -8.04 -0.04
N ASN A 8 8.39 -8.22 -1.25
CA ASN A 8 8.10 -7.12 -2.16
C ASN A 8 6.99 -6.17 -1.66
N ALA A 9 6.12 -6.66 -0.78
CA ALA A 9 5.02 -5.89 -0.19
C ALA A 9 5.41 -5.06 1.04
N VAL A 10 6.69 -5.10 1.44
CA VAL A 10 7.23 -4.34 2.58
C VAL A 10 8.51 -3.63 2.16
N GLY A 11 8.63 -2.36 2.48
CA GLY A 11 9.85 -1.59 2.21
C GLY A 11 11.02 -2.07 3.08
N PRO A 12 12.29 -1.82 2.66
CA PRO A 12 13.47 -2.11 3.48
C PRO A 12 13.44 -1.41 4.85
N CYS A 13 12.67 -0.33 4.95
CA CYS A 13 12.41 0.44 6.17
C CYS A 13 11.28 -0.14 7.04
N SER A 14 10.80 -1.35 6.77
CA SER A 14 9.64 -1.98 7.42
C SER A 14 8.26 -1.38 7.11
N ILE A 15 8.17 -0.29 6.34
CA ILE A 15 6.87 0.29 5.95
C ILE A 15 6.10 -0.70 5.06
N MET A 16 4.81 -0.87 5.36
CA MET A 16 3.91 -1.76 4.63
C MET A 16 3.45 -1.14 3.30
N CYS A 17 4.11 -1.52 2.19
CA CYS A 17 3.63 -1.14 0.86
C CYS A 17 2.26 -1.78 0.54
N TYR A 18 1.98 -2.99 1.06
CA TYR A 18 0.74 -3.72 0.82
C TYR A 18 -0.53 -2.93 1.12
N THR A 19 -0.53 -2.12 2.17
CA THR A 19 -1.67 -1.30 2.58
C THR A 19 -1.64 0.12 2.00
N CYS A 20 -0.67 0.42 1.13
CA CYS A 20 -0.59 1.68 0.40
C CYS A 20 -1.50 1.65 -0.83
N PHE A 21 -2.30 2.69 -1.05
CA PHE A 21 -3.16 2.81 -2.23
C PHE A 21 -2.36 2.88 -3.55
N GLY A 22 -1.13 3.38 -3.50
CA GLY A 22 -0.26 3.52 -4.66
C GLY A 22 0.48 2.24 -5.04
N TYR A 23 0.55 1.21 -4.19
CA TYR A 23 1.31 0.00 -4.49
C TYR A 23 0.56 -0.89 -5.49
N ILE A 24 1.20 -1.18 -6.64
CA ILE A 24 0.56 -1.88 -7.78
C ILE A 24 0.01 -3.27 -7.40
N ASN A 25 0.68 -4.00 -6.50
CA ASN A 25 0.27 -5.31 -6.00
C ASN A 25 -0.37 -5.23 -4.60
N GLY A 26 -0.80 -4.03 -4.18
CA GLY A 26 -1.36 -3.79 -2.85
C GLY A 26 -2.75 -4.37 -2.64
N GLY A 27 -3.10 -4.57 -1.38
CA GLY A 27 -4.43 -5.07 -0.99
C GLY A 27 -5.55 -4.13 -1.44
N ILE A 28 -5.37 -2.82 -1.33
CA ILE A 28 -6.38 -1.83 -1.76
C ILE A 28 -6.70 -1.99 -3.24
N ARG A 29 -5.69 -2.07 -4.11
CA ARG A 29 -5.90 -2.22 -5.56
C ARG A 29 -6.54 -3.55 -5.92
N LYS A 30 -6.11 -4.65 -5.29
CA LYS A 30 -6.71 -5.98 -5.48
C LYS A 30 -8.18 -6.01 -5.09
N HIS A 31 -8.54 -5.43 -3.95
CA HIS A 31 -9.92 -5.38 -3.50
C HIS A 31 -10.76 -4.41 -4.35
N ALA A 32 -10.21 -3.27 -4.78
CA ALA A 32 -10.89 -2.37 -5.69
C ALA A 32 -11.21 -3.03 -7.03
N ALA A 33 -10.27 -3.78 -7.62
CA ALA A 33 -10.50 -4.54 -8.84
C ALA A 33 -11.59 -5.60 -8.65
N CYS A 34 -11.55 -6.36 -7.56
CA CYS A 34 -12.57 -7.36 -7.25
C CYS A 34 -13.96 -6.73 -7.10
N LEU A 35 -14.08 -5.62 -6.35
CA LEU A 35 -15.33 -4.90 -6.18
C LEU A 35 -15.83 -4.33 -7.51
N TYR A 36 -14.96 -3.74 -8.31
CA TYR A 36 -15.33 -3.22 -9.62
C TYR A 36 -15.93 -4.32 -10.51
N GLU A 37 -15.29 -5.49 -10.60
CA GLU A 37 -15.80 -6.60 -11.41
C GLU A 37 -17.19 -7.09 -10.96
N LEU A 38 -17.46 -7.07 -9.66
CA LEU A 38 -18.78 -7.42 -9.12
C LEU A 38 -19.83 -6.32 -9.38
N TYR A 39 -19.44 -5.05 -9.22
CA TYR A 39 -20.35 -3.92 -9.32
C TYR A 39 -20.70 -3.51 -10.74
N LYS A 40 -19.76 -3.62 -11.70
CA LYS A 40 -20.00 -3.21 -13.09
C LYS A 40 -21.19 -3.93 -13.71
N GLY A 41 -21.28 -5.25 -13.52
CA GLY A 41 -22.39 -6.05 -14.04
C GLY A 41 -23.71 -5.78 -13.34
N TRP A 42 -23.68 -5.52 -12.04
CA TRP A 42 -24.86 -5.19 -11.25
C TRP A 42 -25.47 -3.84 -11.68
N TYR A 43 -24.63 -2.81 -11.88
CA TYR A 43 -25.07 -1.49 -12.32
C TYR A 43 -25.75 -1.56 -13.68
N GLU A 44 -25.12 -2.16 -14.67
CA GLU A 44 -25.65 -2.32 -16.03
C GLU A 44 -26.98 -3.12 -16.03
N GLY A 45 -27.02 -4.22 -15.29
CA GLY A 45 -28.22 -5.04 -15.15
C GLY A 45 -29.37 -4.27 -14.51
N HIS A 46 -29.10 -3.54 -13.44
CA HIS A 46 -30.10 -2.73 -12.73
C HIS A 46 -30.65 -1.61 -13.61
N VAL A 47 -29.80 -0.86 -14.29
CA VAL A 47 -30.23 0.21 -15.22
C VAL A 47 -31.09 -0.36 -16.34
N ASN A 48 -30.73 -1.50 -16.92
CA ASN A 48 -31.48 -2.11 -18.01
C ASN A 48 -32.88 -2.60 -17.58
N VAL A 49 -33.00 -3.16 -16.37
CA VAL A 49 -34.30 -3.66 -15.84
C VAL A 49 -35.24 -2.51 -15.49
N TYR A 50 -34.75 -1.46 -14.87
CA TYR A 50 -35.58 -0.40 -14.31
C TYR A 50 -35.64 0.89 -15.14
N LYS A 51 -35.04 0.93 -16.34
CA LYS A 51 -34.94 2.15 -17.19
C LYS A 51 -36.30 2.84 -17.49
N HIS A 52 -37.40 2.10 -17.44
CA HIS A 52 -38.75 2.63 -17.72
C HIS A 52 -39.48 3.13 -16.47
N ASP A 53 -39.07 2.75 -15.27
CA ASP A 53 -39.72 3.05 -14.01
C ASP A 53 -38.84 3.90 -13.06
N LEU A 54 -37.77 4.49 -13.58
CA LEU A 54 -36.81 5.27 -12.77
C LEU A 54 -37.43 6.60 -12.33
N THR A 55 -37.66 6.74 -11.03
CA THR A 55 -37.91 8.03 -10.42
C THR A 55 -36.66 8.89 -10.37
N LYS A 56 -36.82 10.20 -10.16
CA LYS A 56 -35.68 11.11 -9.97
C LYS A 56 -34.73 10.64 -8.86
N GLU A 57 -35.28 10.13 -7.75
CA GLU A 57 -34.51 9.58 -6.63
C GLU A 57 -33.68 8.35 -7.03
N HIS A 58 -34.29 7.45 -7.83
CA HIS A 58 -33.56 6.28 -8.35
C HIS A 58 -32.38 6.70 -9.25
N ILE A 59 -32.59 7.68 -10.12
CA ILE A 59 -31.54 8.20 -11.00
C ILE A 59 -30.38 8.78 -10.17
N GLU A 60 -30.66 9.53 -9.11
CA GLU A 60 -29.62 10.08 -8.23
C GLU A 60 -28.84 8.97 -7.51
N LYS A 61 -29.50 7.90 -7.04
CA LYS A 61 -28.83 6.74 -6.45
C LYS A 61 -27.93 6.02 -7.46
N LEU A 62 -28.42 5.80 -8.67
CA LEU A 62 -27.65 5.16 -9.74
C LEU A 62 -26.43 5.97 -10.13
N ASN A 63 -26.52 7.28 -10.19
CA ASN A 63 -25.38 8.15 -10.45
C ASN A 63 -24.28 8.03 -9.36
N ARG A 64 -24.65 7.90 -8.08
CA ARG A 64 -23.68 7.67 -6.99
C ARG A 64 -22.95 6.32 -7.15
N ILE A 65 -23.68 5.28 -7.57
CA ILE A 65 -23.07 3.96 -7.83
C ILE A 65 -22.11 4.04 -9.02
N ASN A 66 -22.46 4.79 -10.06
CA ASN A 66 -21.56 4.98 -11.20
C ASN A 66 -20.27 5.71 -10.79
N ILE A 67 -20.37 6.78 -10.01
CA ILE A 67 -19.21 7.50 -9.46
C ILE A 67 -18.35 6.54 -8.63
N PHE A 68 -18.95 5.70 -7.80
CA PHE A 68 -18.22 4.71 -7.02
C PHE A 68 -17.45 3.72 -7.90
N ASN A 69 -18.08 3.23 -8.99
CA ASN A 69 -17.43 2.36 -9.96
C ASN A 69 -16.24 3.04 -10.66
N GLU A 70 -16.39 4.30 -11.06
CA GLU A 70 -15.31 5.10 -11.64
C GLU A 70 -14.14 5.26 -10.66
N MET A 71 -14.43 5.50 -9.39
CA MET A 71 -13.41 5.57 -8.32
C MET A 71 -12.68 4.23 -8.15
N LEU A 72 -13.41 3.10 -8.10
CA LEU A 72 -12.80 1.77 -8.02
C LEU A 72 -11.90 1.51 -9.21
N GLN A 73 -12.37 1.84 -10.43
CA GLN A 73 -11.57 1.70 -11.66
C GLN A 73 -10.29 2.54 -11.57
N GLY A 74 -10.39 3.80 -11.16
CA GLY A 74 -9.25 4.68 -10.97
C GLY A 74 -8.22 4.15 -9.97
N LEU A 75 -8.67 3.45 -8.92
CA LEU A 75 -7.78 2.88 -7.91
C LEU A 75 -6.93 1.72 -8.46
N TYR A 76 -7.44 0.88 -9.38
CA TYR A 76 -6.69 -0.31 -9.80
C TYR A 76 -6.08 -0.21 -11.21
N SER A 77 -6.60 0.64 -12.10
CA SER A 77 -6.19 0.68 -13.51
C SER A 77 -5.03 1.65 -13.80
N GLY A 78 -4.77 2.62 -12.94
CA GLY A 78 -3.70 3.59 -13.13
C GLY A 78 -2.30 3.02 -12.89
N ASP A 79 -1.27 3.76 -13.30
CA ASP A 79 0.12 3.47 -12.95
C ASP A 79 0.28 3.35 -11.44
N GLY A 80 1.14 2.45 -11.00
CA GLY A 80 1.35 2.18 -9.60
C GLY A 80 2.82 2.13 -9.22
N CYS A 81 3.07 2.31 -7.93
CA CYS A 81 4.39 2.11 -7.36
C CYS A 81 4.70 0.61 -7.27
N GLU A 82 5.86 0.19 -7.76
CA GLU A 82 6.31 -1.21 -7.69
C GLU A 82 6.87 -1.60 -6.32
N GLY A 83 6.88 -0.66 -5.37
CA GLY A 83 7.44 -0.86 -4.03
C GLY A 83 8.95 -0.60 -3.94
N CYS A 84 9.41 -0.27 -2.74
CA CYS A 84 10.82 0.10 -2.49
C CYS A 84 11.81 -1.05 -2.70
N GLN A 85 11.37 -2.31 -2.69
CA GLN A 85 12.22 -3.46 -3.00
C GLN A 85 12.62 -3.51 -4.48
N LYS A 86 11.73 -3.08 -5.38
CA LYS A 86 11.97 -3.04 -6.83
C LYS A 86 12.46 -1.68 -7.30
N ASN A 87 11.92 -0.61 -6.73
CA ASN A 87 12.32 0.76 -7.03
C ASN A 87 13.58 1.14 -6.26
N ASN A 88 14.61 1.59 -6.96
CA ASN A 88 15.86 2.11 -6.37
C ASN A 88 15.68 3.47 -5.68
N GLY A 89 14.45 3.90 -5.39
CA GLY A 89 14.14 5.27 -4.97
C GLY A 89 14.02 6.26 -6.13
N GLU A 90 14.22 5.81 -7.37
CA GLU A 90 14.25 6.65 -8.58
C GLU A 90 12.87 7.08 -9.07
N ARG A 91 11.82 6.34 -8.72
CA ARG A 91 10.43 6.72 -9.01
C ARG A 91 9.68 6.93 -7.71
N GLY A 92 9.74 8.16 -7.18
CA GLY A 92 8.80 8.67 -6.21
C GLY A 92 8.31 7.63 -5.20
N GLY A 93 9.20 7.12 -4.36
CA GLY A 93 8.76 6.40 -3.17
C GLY A 93 7.84 7.31 -2.37
N CYS A 94 7.05 6.75 -1.45
CA CYS A 94 6.16 7.54 -0.58
C CYS A 94 6.90 8.64 0.22
N ILE A 95 8.23 8.64 0.19
CA ILE A 95 9.10 9.63 0.82
C ILE A 95 10.11 10.09 -0.22
N GLU A 96 9.96 11.33 -0.64
CA GLU A 96 10.91 12.02 -1.48
C GLU A 96 12.28 12.07 -0.77
N SER A 97 13.36 11.81 -1.49
CA SER A 97 14.73 11.76 -0.97
C SER A 97 15.07 10.64 0.03
N CYS A 98 14.26 9.58 0.13
CA CYS A 98 14.57 8.43 0.97
C CYS A 98 15.75 7.62 0.39
N GLY A 99 16.88 7.57 1.11
CA GLY A 99 18.07 6.82 0.72
C GLY A 99 18.04 5.33 1.09
N ILE A 100 17.05 4.87 1.85
CA ILE A 100 16.99 3.49 2.36
C ILE A 100 16.97 2.43 1.25
N PRO A 101 16.16 2.55 0.17
CA PRO A 101 16.14 1.53 -0.89
C PRO A 101 17.51 1.38 -1.59
N LYS A 102 18.19 2.48 -1.83
CA LYS A 102 19.55 2.45 -2.39
C LYS A 102 20.53 1.82 -1.43
N CYS A 103 20.52 2.24 -0.16
CA CYS A 103 21.39 1.72 0.88
C CYS A 103 21.21 0.21 1.09
N SER A 104 19.97 -0.29 1.15
CA SER A 104 19.72 -1.72 1.32
C SER A 104 20.27 -2.57 0.17
N LYS A 105 20.19 -2.08 -1.07
CA LYS A 105 20.78 -2.74 -2.24
C LYS A 105 22.29 -2.74 -2.23
N GLU A 106 22.92 -1.64 -1.86
CA GLU A 106 24.38 -1.54 -1.72
C GLU A 106 24.91 -2.53 -0.67
N HIS A 107 24.10 -2.85 0.36
CA HIS A 107 24.44 -3.83 1.40
C HIS A 107 23.94 -5.25 1.08
N GLY A 108 23.26 -5.47 -0.04
CA GLY A 108 22.78 -6.79 -0.45
C GLY A 108 21.70 -7.38 0.46
N VAL A 109 20.89 -6.53 1.13
CA VAL A 109 19.88 -6.95 2.09
C VAL A 109 18.47 -6.53 1.65
N ASN A 110 17.44 -7.33 1.99
CA ASN A 110 16.05 -6.98 1.74
C ASN A 110 15.53 -5.97 2.78
N PHE A 111 15.96 -6.10 4.02
CA PHE A 111 15.50 -5.25 5.12
C PHE A 111 16.71 -4.69 5.88
N CYS A 112 16.56 -3.50 6.45
CA CYS A 112 17.59 -2.98 7.36
C CYS A 112 17.85 -3.93 8.54
N ALA A 113 16.83 -4.69 8.94
CA ALA A 113 16.93 -5.75 9.96
C ALA A 113 18.04 -6.78 9.68
N ASP A 114 18.30 -7.06 8.40
CA ASP A 114 19.31 -8.04 7.95
C ASP A 114 20.71 -7.42 7.79
N CYS A 115 20.82 -6.08 7.91
CA CYS A 115 22.09 -5.36 7.76
C CYS A 115 22.92 -5.46 9.03
N ALA A 116 24.23 -5.77 8.87
CA ALA A 116 25.16 -5.82 9.99
C ALA A 116 25.36 -4.48 10.71
N GLU A 117 25.10 -3.37 10.02
CA GLU A 117 25.21 -2.02 10.57
C GLU A 117 23.92 -1.53 11.26
N PHE A 118 22.84 -2.32 11.24
CA PHE A 118 21.57 -1.90 11.86
C PHE A 118 21.59 -2.08 13.41
N PRO A 119 21.11 -1.08 14.19
CA PRO A 119 20.66 0.25 13.79
C PRO A 119 21.84 1.19 13.47
N CYS A 120 21.83 1.73 12.25
CA CYS A 120 22.88 2.61 11.78
C CYS A 120 22.58 4.11 12.01
N LYS A 121 23.64 4.95 12.02
CA LYS A 121 23.52 6.41 12.17
C LYS A 121 23.57 7.14 10.80
N LYS A 122 23.24 6.44 9.71
CA LYS A 122 23.28 7.03 8.37
C LYS A 122 22.16 8.03 8.16
N ASP A 123 22.45 9.11 7.46
CA ASP A 123 21.48 10.18 7.13
C ASP A 123 20.48 9.77 6.02
N CYS A 124 20.55 8.51 5.56
CA CYS A 124 19.63 7.98 4.55
C CYS A 124 18.20 7.69 5.08
N VAL A 125 18.02 7.71 6.40
CA VAL A 125 16.72 7.48 7.04
C VAL A 125 16.04 8.82 7.28
N PRO A 126 14.92 9.13 6.61
CA PRO A 126 14.17 10.36 6.86
C PRO A 126 13.68 10.44 8.32
N GLU A 127 13.84 11.61 8.95
CA GLU A 127 13.54 11.78 10.38
C GLU A 127 12.12 11.34 10.74
N ARG A 128 11.13 11.70 9.90
CA ARG A 128 9.71 11.37 10.13
C ARG A 128 9.37 9.89 10.21
N ILE A 129 10.25 9.00 9.76
CA ILE A 129 10.04 7.53 9.81
C ILE A 129 11.03 6.81 10.69
N LYS A 130 11.92 7.54 11.36
CA LYS A 130 13.06 6.96 12.09
C LYS A 130 12.62 6.00 13.18
N GLN A 131 11.60 6.38 13.95
CA GLN A 131 11.06 5.52 15.00
C GLN A 131 10.42 4.26 14.42
N GLN A 132 9.55 4.40 13.42
CA GLN A 132 8.90 3.26 12.74
C GLN A 132 9.92 2.36 12.06
N TRP A 133 10.93 2.94 11.40
CA TRP A 133 12.04 2.20 10.80
C TRP A 133 12.78 1.36 11.84
N HIS A 134 13.10 1.93 13.01
CA HIS A 134 13.79 1.26 14.09
C HIS A 134 12.96 0.11 14.66
N ASP A 135 11.73 0.39 15.08
CA ASP A 135 10.86 -0.57 15.77
C ASP A 135 10.43 -1.70 14.83
N GLY A 136 10.04 -1.36 13.60
CA GLY A 136 9.64 -2.36 12.61
C GLY A 136 10.77 -3.29 12.20
N ASN A 137 12.00 -2.76 12.03
CA ASN A 137 13.14 -3.61 11.70
C ASN A 137 13.62 -4.45 12.90
N ASN A 138 13.51 -3.96 14.14
CA ASN A 138 13.74 -4.79 15.33
C ASN A 138 12.74 -5.93 15.41
N PHE A 139 11.45 -5.65 15.16
CA PHE A 139 10.44 -6.71 15.12
C PHE A 139 10.73 -7.75 14.03
N ILE A 140 11.11 -7.30 12.82
CA ILE A 140 11.48 -8.22 11.72
C ILE A 140 12.68 -9.07 12.11
N LYS A 141 13.69 -8.48 12.75
CA LYS A 141 14.90 -9.19 13.22
C LYS A 141 14.57 -10.29 14.22
N GLU A 142 13.64 -10.04 15.14
CA GLU A 142 13.27 -11.00 16.19
C GLU A 142 12.27 -12.05 15.73
N HIS A 143 11.32 -11.66 14.86
CA HIS A 143 10.15 -12.49 14.58
C HIS A 143 9.99 -12.90 13.10
N GLY A 144 10.78 -12.30 12.23
CA GLY A 144 10.71 -12.53 10.78
C GLY A 144 9.68 -11.67 10.06
N ILE A 145 9.87 -11.59 8.73
CA ILE A 145 9.05 -10.74 7.86
C ILE A 145 7.60 -11.22 7.74
N GLU A 146 7.38 -12.54 7.77
CA GLU A 146 6.04 -13.12 7.67
C GLU A 146 5.15 -12.69 8.84
N LYS A 147 5.70 -12.70 10.08
CA LYS A 147 4.96 -12.23 11.26
C LYS A 147 4.72 -10.72 11.23
N TRP A 148 5.69 -9.95 10.74
CA TRP A 148 5.52 -8.52 10.54
C TRP A 148 4.38 -8.22 9.55
N PHE A 149 4.37 -8.92 8.41
CA PHE A 149 3.32 -8.79 7.40
C PHE A 149 1.94 -9.14 7.96
N GLU A 150 1.80 -10.30 8.60
CA GLU A 150 0.53 -10.74 9.19
C GLU A 150 -0.02 -9.75 10.22
N LYS A 151 0.85 -9.18 11.07
CA LYS A 151 0.46 -8.17 12.06
C LYS A 151 -0.06 -6.88 11.42
N ASN A 152 0.52 -6.47 10.28
CA ASN A 152 0.30 -5.12 9.74
C ASN A 152 -0.55 -5.09 8.45
N LYS A 153 -0.86 -6.24 7.82
CA LYS A 153 -1.54 -6.30 6.52
C LYS A 153 -2.96 -5.70 6.48
N THR A 154 -3.56 -5.46 7.65
CA THR A 154 -4.89 -4.84 7.80
C THR A 154 -4.83 -3.45 8.41
N ILE A 155 -3.64 -2.97 8.78
CA ILE A 155 -3.45 -1.64 9.36
C ILE A 155 -3.26 -0.63 8.23
N ALA A 156 -4.02 0.46 8.26
CA ALA A 156 -3.90 1.51 7.24
C ALA A 156 -2.51 2.16 7.29
N HIS A 157 -1.91 2.33 6.11
CA HIS A 157 -0.52 2.76 5.92
C HIS A 157 -0.13 4.05 6.68
N TYR A 158 -1.08 4.94 6.91
CA TYR A 158 -0.84 6.26 7.50
C TYR A 158 -1.34 6.42 8.94
N ILE A 159 -1.94 5.39 9.56
CA ILE A 159 -2.50 5.50 10.92
C ILE A 159 -1.42 5.79 11.95
N ASP A 160 -0.28 5.10 11.89
CA ASP A 160 0.80 5.30 12.85
C ASP A 160 1.46 6.69 12.69
N GLN A 161 1.51 7.23 11.48
CA GLN A 161 2.00 8.59 11.24
C GLN A 161 1.03 9.66 11.78
N TYR A 162 -0.27 9.38 11.75
CA TYR A 162 -1.30 10.29 12.25
C TYR A 162 -1.33 10.30 13.78
N ASN A 163 -1.20 9.15 14.41
CA ASN A 163 -1.17 9.03 15.88
C ASN A 163 0.08 9.68 16.47
N ALA A 164 1.24 9.49 15.86
CA ALA A 164 2.49 10.13 16.29
C ALA A 164 2.51 11.67 16.13
N ALA A 165 1.63 12.24 15.31
CA ALA A 165 1.50 13.68 15.13
C ALA A 165 0.52 14.32 16.13
N ASN A 166 -0.24 13.53 16.88
CA ASN A 166 -1.28 14.00 17.82
C ASN A 166 -0.97 13.61 19.29
N GLU A 167 0.17 12.95 19.58
CA GLU A 167 0.76 12.78 20.90
C GLU A 167 1.83 13.85 21.18
#